data_88dd46fc7a39f24fd5562f23b2ae2d35
#
_entry.id   88dd46fc7a39f24fd5562f23b2ae2d35
#
_cell.length_a   1.000
_cell.length_b   1.000
_cell.length_c   1.000
_cell.angle_alpha   90.00
_cell.angle_beta   90.00
_cell.angle_gamma   90.00
#
_symmetry.space_group_name_H-M   'P 1'
#
loop_
_entity.id
_entity.type
_entity.pdbx_description
1 polymer ?
#
loop_
_entity_poly.entity_id
_entity_poly.type
_entity_poly.pdbx_seq_one_letter_code
_entity_poly.pdbx_strand_id
1 'polypeptide(L)'
;MGQIKVERNAGGIEGVNVIEPAVHGDSRGYFMETYNQNDMAEAGLDYVFVQDNQSSSPKGVLRGLHFQKEHPQGKLVRVIRGRVFDVVVDLREDSSTFGKWFGIELTEENKKQILIPKGFAHGYLVLSDWAEFCYKCTDFYHPGDEGGLVWNDPDIGIEWPEIRGEYPGNGACSGYTLTDGFPLKINERDQNWSGIKEYKR
;
A
#
# COMPACT_ATOMS: atom_id res chain seq x y z
N MET A 1 -19.90 -12.76 -14.06
CA MET A 1 -19.95 -11.43 -14.67
C MET A 1 -18.92 -10.45 -14.09
N GLY A 2 -18.03 -10.74 -13.26
CA GLY A 2 -16.95 -9.90 -12.80
C GLY A 2 -15.68 -10.27 -13.54
N GLN A 3 -15.30 -9.56 -14.57
CA GLN A 3 -14.01 -9.76 -15.20
C GLN A 3 -13.03 -8.75 -14.64
N ILE A 4 -11.90 -9.23 -14.17
CA ILE A 4 -10.80 -8.38 -13.73
C ILE A 4 -9.69 -8.38 -14.78
N LYS A 5 -9.01 -7.26 -14.95
CA LYS A 5 -7.73 -7.19 -15.65
C LYS A 5 -6.61 -7.22 -14.63
N VAL A 6 -5.56 -7.98 -14.89
CA VAL A 6 -4.43 -8.14 -13.98
C VAL A 6 -3.14 -7.75 -14.70
N GLU A 7 -2.50 -6.71 -14.22
CA GLU A 7 -1.09 -6.41 -14.51
C GLU A 7 -0.24 -7.17 -13.51
N ARG A 8 0.55 -8.12 -14.00
CA ARG A 8 1.36 -9.00 -13.14
C ARG A 8 2.74 -8.43 -12.91
N ASN A 9 3.27 -8.70 -11.72
CA ASN A 9 4.63 -8.35 -11.34
C ASN A 9 4.91 -6.85 -11.56
N ALA A 10 3.98 -6.02 -11.13
CA ALA A 10 4.09 -4.57 -11.25
C ALA A 10 5.42 -4.06 -10.69
N GLY A 11 6.04 -3.11 -11.39
CA GLY A 11 7.38 -2.64 -11.06
C GLY A 11 8.49 -3.68 -11.22
N GLY A 12 8.22 -4.82 -11.88
CA GLY A 12 9.16 -5.93 -12.02
C GLY A 12 9.36 -6.72 -10.71
N ILE A 13 8.43 -6.61 -9.76
CA ILE A 13 8.47 -7.30 -8.47
C ILE A 13 7.50 -8.48 -8.51
N GLU A 14 8.03 -9.68 -8.41
CA GLU A 14 7.24 -10.91 -8.50
C GLU A 14 6.12 -10.96 -7.43
N GLY A 15 4.90 -11.24 -7.91
CA GLY A 15 3.71 -11.40 -7.09
C GLY A 15 2.98 -10.12 -6.73
N VAL A 16 3.57 -8.93 -6.92
CA VAL A 16 2.85 -7.67 -6.84
C VAL A 16 1.99 -7.51 -8.09
N ASN A 17 0.67 -7.41 -7.92
CA ASN A 17 -0.22 -7.32 -9.07
C ASN A 17 -1.15 -6.11 -8.94
N VAL A 18 -1.37 -5.41 -10.05
CA VAL A 18 -2.40 -4.36 -10.13
C VAL A 18 -3.64 -4.96 -10.76
N ILE A 19 -4.79 -4.77 -10.13
CA ILE A 19 -6.08 -5.31 -10.54
C ILE A 19 -7.00 -4.17 -10.92
N GLU A 20 -7.58 -4.24 -12.10
CA GLU A 20 -8.63 -3.34 -12.56
C GLU A 20 -9.94 -4.11 -12.65
N PRO A 21 -10.91 -3.84 -11.75
CA PRO A 21 -12.24 -4.44 -11.81
C PRO A 21 -13.04 -3.86 -12.97
N ALA A 22 -13.95 -4.66 -13.54
CA ALA A 22 -14.92 -4.14 -14.50
C ALA A 22 -15.90 -3.20 -13.79
N VAL A 23 -16.09 -2.00 -14.33
CA VAL A 23 -17.01 -0.98 -13.82
C VAL A 23 -18.16 -0.81 -14.81
N HIS A 24 -19.38 -1.00 -14.35
CA HIS A 24 -20.60 -0.87 -15.12
C HIS A 24 -21.35 0.38 -14.71
N GLY A 25 -21.43 1.39 -15.58
CA GLY A 25 -22.06 2.67 -15.31
C GLY A 25 -23.33 2.90 -16.11
N ASP A 26 -24.33 3.61 -15.52
CA ASP A 26 -25.51 4.14 -16.18
C ASP A 26 -25.92 5.49 -15.55
N SER A 27 -27.11 6.01 -15.89
CA SER A 27 -27.60 7.29 -15.36
C SER A 27 -27.83 7.34 -13.84
N ARG A 28 -27.77 6.21 -13.15
CA ARG A 28 -27.92 6.09 -11.69
C ARG A 28 -26.58 6.08 -10.96
N GLY A 29 -25.44 5.93 -11.68
CA GLY A 29 -24.11 5.79 -11.13
C GLY A 29 -23.39 4.58 -11.69
N TYR A 30 -22.64 3.87 -10.85
CA TYR A 30 -21.90 2.68 -11.28
C TYR A 30 -22.08 1.50 -10.31
N PHE A 31 -21.84 0.31 -10.83
CA PHE A 31 -21.70 -0.93 -10.10
C PHE A 31 -20.37 -1.61 -10.48
N MET A 32 -19.70 -2.21 -9.51
CA MET A 32 -18.54 -3.05 -9.73
C MET A 32 -18.46 -4.13 -8.65
N GLU A 33 -17.94 -5.29 -8.98
CA GLU A 33 -17.49 -6.26 -7.99
C GLU A 33 -16.09 -5.85 -7.54
N THR A 34 -15.94 -5.53 -6.26
CA THR A 34 -14.64 -5.13 -5.70
C THR A 34 -13.77 -6.33 -5.35
N TYR A 35 -14.37 -7.49 -5.22
CA TYR A 35 -13.72 -8.78 -5.00
C TYR A 35 -14.68 -9.89 -5.41
N ASN A 36 -14.17 -10.84 -6.17
CA ASN A 36 -14.86 -12.07 -6.51
C ASN A 36 -13.83 -13.21 -6.49
N GLN A 37 -14.04 -14.19 -5.61
CA GLN A 37 -13.06 -15.27 -5.41
C GLN A 37 -12.87 -16.12 -6.67
N ASN A 38 -13.92 -16.35 -7.46
CA ASN A 38 -13.83 -17.14 -8.69
C ASN A 38 -12.98 -16.40 -9.74
N ASP A 39 -13.22 -15.09 -9.94
CA ASP A 39 -12.45 -14.30 -10.89
C ASP A 39 -10.96 -14.23 -10.50
N MET A 40 -10.68 -14.10 -9.20
CA MET A 40 -9.31 -14.15 -8.68
C MET A 40 -8.67 -15.53 -8.95
N ALA A 41 -9.37 -16.62 -8.68
CA ALA A 41 -8.89 -17.99 -8.92
C ALA A 41 -8.69 -18.26 -10.42
N GLU A 42 -9.62 -17.84 -11.30
CA GLU A 42 -9.48 -17.94 -12.76
C GLU A 42 -8.27 -17.14 -13.25
N ALA A 43 -7.96 -16.02 -12.61
CA ALA A 43 -6.74 -15.26 -12.87
C ALA A 43 -5.50 -15.90 -12.21
N GLY A 44 -5.58 -17.05 -11.55
CA GLY A 44 -4.45 -17.69 -10.86
C GLY A 44 -3.96 -16.91 -9.64
N LEU A 45 -4.86 -16.16 -9.01
CA LEU A 45 -4.60 -15.38 -7.78
C LEU A 45 -5.38 -16.04 -6.64
N ASP A 46 -4.87 -17.16 -6.15
CA ASP A 46 -5.54 -17.97 -5.13
C ASP A 46 -5.23 -17.46 -3.71
N TYR A 47 -6.01 -16.46 -3.29
CA TYR A 47 -5.90 -15.83 -1.97
C TYR A 47 -7.18 -16.03 -1.16
N VAL A 48 -7.04 -16.45 0.09
CA VAL A 48 -8.12 -16.49 1.07
C VAL A 48 -7.99 -15.28 1.99
N PHE A 49 -8.98 -14.39 1.99
CA PHE A 49 -9.02 -13.24 2.87
C PHE A 49 -9.91 -13.49 4.07
N VAL A 50 -9.39 -13.18 5.27
CA VAL A 50 -10.03 -13.48 6.56
C VAL A 50 -10.36 -12.22 7.36
N GLN A 51 -9.83 -11.05 6.96
CA GLN A 51 -10.04 -9.77 7.63
C GLN A 51 -10.22 -8.66 6.59
N ASP A 52 -11.11 -7.72 6.87
CA ASP A 52 -11.38 -6.54 6.04
C ASP A 52 -11.26 -5.28 6.89
N ASN A 53 -10.52 -4.30 6.43
CA ASN A 53 -10.20 -3.08 7.17
C ASN A 53 -10.55 -1.84 6.36
N GLN A 54 -10.96 -0.78 7.07
CA GLN A 54 -11.16 0.54 6.49
C GLN A 54 -10.49 1.59 7.37
N SER A 55 -9.87 2.56 6.73
CA SER A 55 -9.34 3.76 7.39
C SER A 55 -9.72 5.01 6.62
N SER A 56 -9.73 6.13 7.33
CA SER A 56 -10.06 7.43 6.80
C SER A 56 -9.01 8.43 7.27
N SER A 57 -8.45 9.22 6.37
CA SER A 57 -7.33 10.11 6.70
C SER A 57 -7.34 11.38 5.86
N PRO A 58 -7.00 12.55 6.46
CA PRO A 58 -6.85 13.80 5.72
C PRO A 58 -5.53 13.85 4.94
N LYS A 59 -5.43 14.84 4.05
CA LYS A 59 -4.26 15.13 3.23
C LYS A 59 -2.97 15.23 4.06
N GLY A 60 -1.88 14.74 3.46
CA GLY A 60 -0.56 14.74 4.07
C GLY A 60 -0.32 13.64 5.11
N VAL A 61 -1.33 12.83 5.43
CA VAL A 61 -1.11 11.66 6.30
C VAL A 61 -0.37 10.57 5.53
N LEU A 62 0.77 10.15 6.07
CA LEU A 62 1.50 8.96 5.65
C LEU A 62 1.38 7.89 6.74
N ARG A 63 1.03 6.67 6.36
CA ARG A 63 0.98 5.50 7.24
C ARG A 63 1.90 4.43 6.69
N GLY A 64 2.77 3.89 7.52
CA GLY A 64 3.68 2.83 7.11
C GLY A 64 5.15 3.14 7.40
N LEU A 65 6.05 2.32 6.88
CA LEU A 65 5.79 1.08 6.14
C LEU A 65 5.60 -0.08 7.12
N HIS A 66 4.50 -0.80 7.05
CA HIS A 66 4.16 -1.84 8.04
C HIS A 66 4.17 -3.24 7.47
N PHE A 67 4.54 -4.21 8.31
CA PHE A 67 4.41 -5.65 8.06
C PHE A 67 4.16 -6.39 9.37
N GLN A 68 3.80 -7.66 9.32
CA GLN A 68 3.83 -8.60 10.44
C GLN A 68 4.96 -9.60 10.22
N LYS A 69 5.68 -9.93 11.29
CA LYS A 69 6.90 -10.75 11.26
C LYS A 69 6.58 -12.24 11.16
N GLU A 70 5.89 -12.78 12.17
CA GLU A 70 5.58 -14.21 12.29
C GLU A 70 4.29 -14.60 11.55
N HIS A 71 3.37 -13.65 11.39
CA HIS A 71 2.07 -13.83 10.73
C HIS A 71 1.91 -12.89 9.53
N PRO A 72 2.78 -13.00 8.51
CA PRO A 72 2.77 -12.06 7.39
C PRO A 72 1.44 -12.09 6.64
N GLN A 73 0.91 -10.90 6.33
CA GLN A 73 -0.35 -10.72 5.63
C GLN A 73 -0.12 -10.41 4.15
N GLY A 74 -0.78 -11.16 3.26
CA GLY A 74 -1.06 -10.67 1.91
C GLY A 74 -2.24 -9.70 1.97
N LYS A 75 -2.25 -8.68 1.12
CA LYS A 75 -3.27 -7.63 1.16
C LYS A 75 -3.85 -7.35 -0.23
N LEU A 76 -5.16 -7.11 -0.28
CA LEU A 76 -5.82 -6.55 -1.47
C LEU A 76 -6.35 -5.16 -1.10
N VAL A 77 -5.75 -4.14 -1.69
CA VAL A 77 -5.90 -2.73 -1.29
C VAL A 77 -6.64 -1.95 -2.35
N ARG A 78 -7.51 -1.03 -1.94
CA ARG A 78 -8.21 -0.08 -2.81
C ARG A 78 -8.56 1.21 -2.10
N VAL A 79 -8.79 2.27 -2.87
CA VAL A 79 -9.34 3.55 -2.40
C VAL A 79 -10.82 3.63 -2.78
N ILE A 80 -11.68 3.97 -1.80
CA ILE A 80 -13.11 4.19 -2.02
C ILE A 80 -13.36 5.65 -2.37
N ARG A 81 -12.66 6.57 -1.69
CA ARG A 81 -12.78 8.00 -1.85
C ARG A 81 -11.41 8.66 -1.81
N GLY A 82 -11.22 9.64 -2.67
CA GLY A 82 -9.98 10.42 -2.75
C GLY A 82 -8.86 9.71 -3.48
N ARG A 83 -7.62 10.10 -3.17
CA ARG A 83 -6.39 9.71 -3.87
C ARG A 83 -5.26 9.47 -2.89
N VAL A 84 -4.57 8.33 -3.04
CA VAL A 84 -3.34 8.03 -2.30
C VAL A 84 -2.22 7.59 -3.24
N PHE A 85 -0.98 7.75 -2.81
CA PHE A 85 0.15 7.02 -3.36
C PHE A 85 0.47 5.84 -2.46
N ASP A 86 0.25 4.65 -2.97
CA ASP A 86 0.44 3.38 -2.27
C ASP A 86 1.80 2.79 -2.59
N VAL A 87 2.53 2.33 -1.59
CA VAL A 87 3.91 1.85 -1.72
C VAL A 87 4.08 0.49 -1.06
N VAL A 88 4.75 -0.41 -1.77
CA VAL A 88 5.19 -1.70 -1.26
C VAL A 88 6.70 -1.86 -1.39
N VAL A 89 7.33 -2.53 -0.42
CA VAL A 89 8.77 -2.86 -0.43
C VAL A 89 8.91 -4.36 -0.23
N ASP A 90 9.64 -5.03 -1.10
CA ASP A 90 9.91 -6.46 -1.01
C ASP A 90 10.88 -6.77 0.15
N LEU A 91 10.43 -7.55 1.13
CA LEU A 91 11.22 -7.99 2.28
C LEU A 91 11.50 -9.50 2.28
N ARG A 92 11.23 -10.20 1.18
CA ARG A 92 11.50 -11.63 1.05
C ARG A 92 13.00 -11.85 0.82
N GLU A 93 13.67 -12.47 1.78
CA GLU A 93 15.13 -12.62 1.80
C GLU A 93 15.69 -13.32 0.54
N ASP A 94 14.99 -14.35 0.05
CA ASP A 94 15.39 -15.10 -1.15
C ASP A 94 14.95 -14.46 -2.47
N SER A 95 14.34 -13.26 -2.40
CA SER A 95 13.87 -12.57 -3.60
C SER A 95 15.00 -11.83 -4.31
N SER A 96 15.05 -11.95 -5.62
CA SER A 96 15.94 -11.12 -6.47
C SER A 96 15.58 -9.63 -6.44
N THR A 97 14.43 -9.30 -5.87
CA THR A 97 13.93 -7.93 -5.71
C THR A 97 13.88 -7.47 -4.25
N PHE A 98 14.60 -8.15 -3.34
CA PHE A 98 14.72 -7.71 -1.95
C PHE A 98 15.15 -6.24 -1.87
N GLY A 99 14.43 -5.45 -1.07
CA GLY A 99 14.65 -4.02 -0.90
C GLY A 99 14.13 -3.13 -2.05
N LYS A 100 13.68 -3.70 -3.16
CA LYS A 100 13.03 -2.92 -4.22
C LYS A 100 11.62 -2.50 -3.81
N TRP A 101 11.23 -1.33 -4.25
CA TRP A 101 9.90 -0.80 -4.03
C TRP A 101 9.12 -0.59 -5.33
N PHE A 102 7.82 -0.60 -5.20
CA PHE A 102 6.88 -0.19 -6.24
C PHE A 102 5.84 0.74 -5.63
N GLY A 103 5.50 1.80 -6.35
CA GLY A 103 4.48 2.76 -5.95
C GLY A 103 3.45 2.99 -7.05
N ILE A 104 2.21 3.20 -6.64
CA ILE A 104 1.08 3.43 -7.55
C ILE A 104 0.07 4.40 -6.94
N GLU A 105 -0.49 5.26 -7.77
CA GLU A 105 -1.67 6.02 -7.36
C GLU A 105 -2.94 5.16 -7.42
N LEU A 106 -3.63 5.07 -6.28
CA LEU A 106 -4.96 4.49 -6.16
C LEU A 106 -5.96 5.61 -5.92
N THR A 107 -7.02 5.67 -6.72
CA THR A 107 -8.01 6.74 -6.64
C THR A 107 -9.44 6.23 -6.76
N GLU A 108 -10.40 7.03 -6.28
CA GLU A 108 -11.81 6.76 -6.50
C GLU A 108 -12.22 6.76 -7.97
N GLU A 109 -11.45 7.41 -8.85
CA GLU A 109 -11.72 7.45 -10.28
C GLU A 109 -11.13 6.25 -11.02
N ASN A 110 -9.85 5.89 -10.74
CA ASN A 110 -9.19 4.82 -11.48
C ASN A 110 -9.64 3.43 -11.05
N LYS A 111 -10.26 3.30 -9.86
CA LYS A 111 -10.78 2.04 -9.30
C LYS A 111 -9.73 0.91 -9.20
N LYS A 112 -8.45 1.21 -9.42
CA LYS A 112 -7.38 0.24 -9.34
C LYS A 112 -7.25 -0.32 -7.92
N GLN A 113 -6.80 -1.55 -7.86
CA GLN A 113 -6.46 -2.23 -6.62
C GLN A 113 -5.04 -2.77 -6.75
N ILE A 114 -4.32 -2.89 -5.64
CA ILE A 114 -3.04 -3.57 -5.59
C ILE A 114 -3.16 -4.83 -4.74
N LEU A 115 -2.73 -5.95 -5.28
CA LEU A 115 -2.56 -7.22 -4.57
C LEU A 115 -1.11 -7.37 -4.17
N ILE A 116 -0.87 -7.40 -2.88
CA ILE A 116 0.43 -7.43 -2.24
C ILE A 116 0.61 -8.81 -1.62
N PRO A 117 1.64 -9.58 -1.98
CA PRO A 117 1.92 -10.88 -1.36
C PRO A 117 2.36 -10.74 0.11
N LYS A 118 2.47 -11.88 0.81
CA LYS A 118 3.15 -11.95 2.11
C LYS A 118 4.63 -11.60 1.95
N GLY A 119 5.23 -11.04 3.00
CA GLY A 119 6.66 -10.67 3.02
C GLY A 119 6.97 -9.31 2.41
N PHE A 120 5.99 -8.41 2.42
CA PHE A 120 6.17 -7.02 1.98
C PHE A 120 5.90 -6.04 3.12
N ALA A 121 6.68 -4.97 3.18
CA ALA A 121 6.28 -3.77 3.91
C ALA A 121 5.35 -2.93 3.02
N HIS A 122 4.37 -2.27 3.64
CA HIS A 122 3.32 -1.55 2.94
C HIS A 122 2.99 -0.23 3.64
N GLY A 123 2.80 0.81 2.86
CA GLY A 123 2.37 2.11 3.36
C GLY A 123 1.75 2.97 2.26
N TYR A 124 1.17 4.10 2.65
CA TYR A 124 0.57 5.03 1.70
C TYR A 124 0.61 6.48 2.18
N LEU A 125 0.60 7.41 1.22
CA LEU A 125 0.50 8.86 1.43
C LEU A 125 -0.83 9.36 0.86
N VAL A 126 -1.59 10.12 1.65
CA VAL A 126 -2.84 10.75 1.21
C VAL A 126 -2.54 12.04 0.45
N LEU A 127 -2.99 12.09 -0.81
CA LEU A 127 -2.74 13.20 -1.75
C LEU A 127 -3.96 14.11 -1.97
N SER A 128 -5.19 13.62 -1.76
CA SER A 128 -6.42 14.41 -1.79
C SER A 128 -6.75 14.99 -0.42
N ASP A 129 -7.69 15.93 -0.33
CA ASP A 129 -8.11 16.55 0.94
C ASP A 129 -8.50 15.50 1.99
N TRP A 130 -9.05 14.38 1.52
CA TRP A 130 -9.46 13.24 2.32
C TRP A 130 -9.38 11.95 1.51
N ALA A 131 -9.03 10.85 2.14
CA ALA A 131 -9.10 9.53 1.51
C ALA A 131 -9.72 8.48 2.43
N GLU A 132 -10.54 7.61 1.83
CA GLU A 132 -11.03 6.38 2.46
C GLU A 132 -10.36 5.19 1.80
N PHE A 133 -9.66 4.42 2.60
CA PHE A 133 -8.75 3.36 2.20
C PHE A 133 -9.20 2.03 2.79
N CYS A 134 -9.41 1.03 1.93
CA CYS A 134 -9.87 -0.30 2.33
C CYS A 134 -8.88 -1.37 1.91
N TYR A 135 -8.73 -2.39 2.74
CA TYR A 135 -7.90 -3.53 2.38
C TYR A 135 -8.34 -4.83 3.07
N LYS A 136 -8.28 -5.91 2.31
CA LYS A 136 -8.47 -7.27 2.80
C LYS A 136 -7.11 -7.87 3.16
N CYS A 137 -7.08 -8.72 4.21
CA CYS A 137 -5.88 -9.40 4.67
C CYS A 137 -6.06 -10.92 4.63
N THR A 138 -4.98 -11.64 4.28
CA THR A 138 -4.95 -13.11 4.27
C THR A 138 -4.69 -13.73 5.64
N ASP A 139 -4.43 -12.93 6.65
CA ASP A 139 -4.24 -13.35 8.04
C ASP A 139 -4.79 -12.28 8.97
N PHE A 140 -5.03 -12.64 10.24
CA PHE A 140 -5.51 -11.71 11.24
C PHE A 140 -4.42 -10.73 11.67
N TYR A 141 -4.86 -9.59 12.24
CA TYR A 141 -3.96 -8.70 12.94
C TYR A 141 -3.53 -9.32 14.27
N HIS A 142 -2.23 -9.42 14.48
CA HIS A 142 -1.62 -9.94 15.70
C HIS A 142 -0.93 -8.80 16.46
N PRO A 143 -1.51 -8.32 17.57
CA PRO A 143 -0.88 -7.31 18.40
C PRO A 143 0.50 -7.77 18.88
N GLY A 144 1.51 -6.91 18.73
CA GLY A 144 2.88 -7.22 19.10
C GLY A 144 3.73 -7.90 18.02
N ASP A 145 3.13 -8.34 16.91
CA ASP A 145 3.82 -8.90 15.75
C ASP A 145 4.19 -7.87 14.68
N GLU A 146 3.84 -6.61 14.91
CA GLU A 146 4.11 -5.55 13.95
C GLU A 146 5.61 -5.24 13.86
N GLY A 147 6.06 -5.06 12.62
CA GLY A 147 7.32 -4.45 12.25
C GLY A 147 7.08 -3.30 11.28
N GLY A 148 8.11 -2.52 11.07
CA GLY A 148 8.05 -1.44 10.09
C GLY A 148 9.41 -1.04 9.57
N LEU A 149 9.39 -0.30 8.46
CA LEU A 149 10.55 0.40 7.91
C LEU A 149 10.29 1.90 7.92
N VAL A 150 11.33 2.65 8.18
CA VAL A 150 11.26 4.10 8.12
C VAL A 150 10.88 4.57 6.71
N TRP A 151 9.92 5.47 6.61
CA TRP A 151 9.32 5.90 5.34
C TRP A 151 10.29 6.57 4.37
N ASN A 152 11.34 7.22 4.88
CA ASN A 152 12.36 7.97 4.13
C ASN A 152 13.74 7.30 4.16
N ASP A 153 13.78 5.98 4.24
CA ASP A 153 15.03 5.22 4.20
C ASP A 153 15.80 5.48 2.90
N PRO A 154 17.03 6.04 2.96
CA PRO A 154 17.82 6.32 1.77
C PRO A 154 18.31 5.07 1.04
N ASP A 155 18.37 3.91 1.73
CA ASP A 155 18.79 2.65 1.13
C ASP A 155 17.66 1.99 0.32
N ILE A 156 16.39 2.31 0.63
CA ILE A 156 15.24 1.93 -0.18
C ILE A 156 15.02 2.97 -1.29
N GLY A 157 15.16 4.25 -0.96
CA GLY A 157 15.07 5.35 -1.92
C GLY A 157 13.66 5.55 -2.49
N ILE A 158 12.61 5.43 -1.69
CA ILE A 158 11.24 5.67 -2.16
C ILE A 158 11.07 7.11 -2.61
N GLU A 159 10.65 7.29 -3.85
CA GLU A 159 10.33 8.60 -4.44
C GLU A 159 8.87 8.95 -4.14
N TRP A 160 8.61 9.50 -2.96
CA TRP A 160 7.28 9.96 -2.59
C TRP A 160 6.86 11.16 -3.44
N PRO A 161 5.75 11.08 -4.19
CA PRO A 161 5.28 12.20 -4.97
C PRO A 161 4.85 13.35 -4.04
N GLU A 162 5.02 14.56 -4.51
CA GLU A 162 4.57 15.77 -3.82
C GLU A 162 5.26 16.08 -2.47
N ILE A 163 6.13 15.24 -1.92
CA ILE A 163 6.87 15.57 -0.69
C ILE A 163 8.05 16.49 -1.02
N ARG A 164 8.18 17.58 -0.26
CA ARG A 164 9.27 18.55 -0.31
C ARG A 164 10.02 18.58 1.02
N GLY A 165 11.33 18.71 0.96
CA GLY A 165 12.23 18.76 2.10
C GLY A 165 13.52 17.99 1.83
N GLU A 166 14.51 18.17 2.70
CA GLU A 166 15.72 17.34 2.67
C GLU A 166 15.46 16.07 3.47
N TYR A 167 15.90 14.94 2.96
CA TYR A 167 15.67 13.63 3.55
C TYR A 167 16.82 13.20 4.48
N PRO A 168 16.78 13.49 5.78
CA PRO A 168 17.84 13.05 6.69
C PRO A 168 17.85 11.54 6.95
N GLY A 169 16.83 10.80 6.49
CA GLY A 169 16.76 9.35 6.65
C GLY A 169 16.43 8.87 8.08
N ASN A 170 16.05 9.76 8.97
CA ASN A 170 15.81 9.47 10.40
C ASN A 170 14.33 9.32 10.77
N GLY A 171 13.44 9.21 9.80
CA GLY A 171 12.00 9.03 10.01
C GLY A 171 11.23 10.29 10.43
N ALA A 172 11.90 11.33 10.91
CA ALA A 172 11.21 12.54 11.33
C ALA A 172 10.44 13.19 10.19
N CYS A 173 9.20 13.64 10.45
CA CYS A 173 8.37 14.33 9.47
C CYS A 173 8.32 15.85 9.64
N SER A 174 8.93 16.37 10.70
CA SER A 174 8.96 17.81 10.99
C SER A 174 9.71 18.58 9.90
N GLY A 175 9.06 19.60 9.34
CA GLY A 175 9.62 20.41 8.26
C GLY A 175 9.32 19.91 6.85
N TYR A 176 8.74 18.71 6.70
CA TYR A 176 8.27 18.23 5.41
C TYR A 176 6.86 18.73 5.11
N THR A 177 6.65 19.10 3.87
CA THR A 177 5.34 19.50 3.35
C THR A 177 5.08 18.84 2.00
N LEU A 178 3.82 18.77 1.60
CA LEU A 178 3.47 18.51 0.22
C LEU A 178 3.74 19.76 -0.64
N THR A 179 3.74 19.59 -1.96
CA THR A 179 4.01 20.68 -2.93
C THR A 179 3.11 21.89 -2.79
N ASP A 180 1.91 21.73 -2.26
CA ASP A 180 0.93 22.78 -1.97
C ASP A 180 1.05 23.37 -0.56
N GLY A 181 2.08 23.00 0.20
CA GLY A 181 2.37 23.49 1.55
C GLY A 181 1.65 22.77 2.69
N PHE A 182 0.85 21.73 2.40
CA PHE A 182 0.26 20.91 3.47
C PHE A 182 1.36 20.17 4.26
N PRO A 183 1.31 20.17 5.59
CA PRO A 183 2.32 19.49 6.40
C PRO A 183 2.19 17.97 6.26
N LEU A 184 3.33 17.28 6.17
CA LEU A 184 3.39 15.82 6.29
C LEU A 184 3.05 15.42 7.73
N LYS A 185 2.22 14.39 7.89
CA LYS A 185 1.74 13.89 9.17
C LYS A 185 2.01 12.40 9.27
N ILE A 186 2.88 12.02 10.18
CA ILE A 186 3.23 10.62 10.47
C ILE A 186 3.11 10.45 11.99
N ASN A 187 2.56 9.33 12.45
CA ASN A 187 2.48 9.06 13.89
C ASN A 187 3.89 8.82 14.46
N GLU A 188 4.05 8.94 15.77
CA GLU A 188 5.32 8.79 16.45
C GLU A 188 5.96 7.42 16.21
N ARG A 189 5.18 6.35 16.23
CA ARG A 189 5.67 5.00 15.98
C ARG A 189 6.30 4.87 14.60
N ASP A 190 5.61 5.35 13.56
CA ASP A 190 6.04 5.21 12.18
C ASP A 190 7.28 6.09 11.84
N GLN A 191 7.52 7.12 12.64
CA GLN A 191 8.75 7.92 12.56
C GLN A 191 9.98 7.23 13.17
N ASN A 192 9.78 6.23 14.03
CA ASN A 192 10.84 5.59 14.80
C ASN A 192 11.18 4.16 14.35
N TRP A 193 10.71 3.73 13.19
CA TRP A 193 11.13 2.46 12.61
C TRP A 193 12.59 2.50 12.17
N SER A 194 13.23 1.32 12.14
CA SER A 194 14.57 1.15 11.60
C SER A 194 14.60 1.17 10.07
N GLY A 195 15.77 1.36 9.48
CA GLY A 195 15.99 1.20 8.05
C GLY A 195 16.13 -0.27 7.62
N ILE A 196 16.11 -0.48 6.29
CA ILE A 196 16.16 -1.85 5.73
C ILE A 196 17.46 -2.59 6.06
N LYS A 197 18.58 -1.89 6.28
CA LYS A 197 19.85 -2.52 6.69
C LYS A 197 19.80 -3.16 8.07
N GLU A 198 18.90 -2.69 8.91
CA GLU A 198 18.69 -3.23 10.26
C GLU A 198 17.57 -4.28 10.29
N TYR A 199 16.89 -4.47 9.15
CA TYR A 199 15.87 -5.50 9.02
C TYR A 199 16.49 -6.89 9.20
N LYS A 200 16.10 -7.54 10.28
CA LYS A 200 16.43 -8.94 10.59
C LYS A 200 15.11 -9.67 10.85
N ARG A 201 14.96 -10.80 10.23
CA ARG A 201 13.92 -11.77 10.58
C ARG A 201 14.23 -12.47 11.89
#